data_e289f713f496352e2e659c2d6954d0cc
#
_entry.id   e289f713f496352e2e659c2d6954d0cc
#
_cell.length_a   1.000
_cell.length_b   1.000
_cell.length_c   1.000
_cell.angle_alpha   90.00
_cell.angle_beta   90.00
_cell.angle_gamma   90.00
#
_symmetry.space_group_name_H-M   'P 1'
#
loop_
_entity.id
_entity.type
_entity.pdbx_description
1 polymer ?
#
loop_
_entity_poly.entity_id
_entity_poly.type
_entity_poly.pdbx_seq_one_letter_code
_entity_poly.pdbx_strand_id
1 'polypeptide(L)'
;MTGTRWASNSLIEAVVYADAAAKHSLQTVDQYSYNEDIPEWNDEGTRSPEEMVLITQSMKEVNQIMSTYVGIVRSDLRLKRAWDRLDIIYEETESLFKRSVASREICELRNMVNVGYLIMRQAMERKESRGLHYTIDYPHVKK
;
A
#
# COMPACT_ATOMS: atom_id res chain seq x y z
N MET A 1 -6.05 5.17 -7.93
CA MET A 1 -7.46 4.67 -8.03
C MET A 1 -8.17 4.60 -6.67
N THR A 2 -7.98 5.56 -5.80
CA THR A 2 -8.58 5.54 -4.47
C THR A 2 -9.90 6.31 -4.50
N GLY A 3 -11.01 5.64 -4.23
CA GLY A 3 -12.24 6.30 -3.82
C GLY A 3 -13.36 6.45 -4.84
N THR A 4 -13.33 5.73 -5.94
CA THR A 4 -14.48 5.68 -6.88
C THR A 4 -15.21 4.34 -6.87
N ARG A 5 -14.72 3.37 -6.09
CA ARG A 5 -15.29 2.03 -6.05
C ARG A 5 -16.53 1.99 -5.17
N TRP A 6 -17.68 1.69 -5.77
CA TRP A 6 -18.90 1.38 -5.05
C TRP A 6 -18.84 -0.07 -4.56
N ALA A 7 -19.32 -0.35 -3.37
CA ALA A 7 -19.24 -1.68 -2.75
C ALA A 7 -19.83 -2.81 -3.63
N SER A 8 -20.82 -2.50 -4.47
CA SER A 8 -21.44 -3.47 -5.38
C SER A 8 -20.66 -3.75 -6.65
N ASN A 9 -19.64 -2.96 -7.00
CA ASN A 9 -18.89 -3.12 -8.25
C ASN A 9 -17.72 -4.10 -8.16
N SER A 10 -17.41 -4.62 -6.98
CA SER A 10 -16.24 -5.48 -6.76
C SER A 10 -16.21 -6.71 -7.64
N LEU A 11 -17.34 -7.41 -7.73
CA LEU A 11 -17.45 -8.62 -8.54
C LEU A 11 -17.39 -8.30 -10.04
N ILE A 12 -18.05 -7.23 -10.47
CA ILE A 12 -18.04 -6.80 -11.87
C ILE A 12 -16.62 -6.39 -12.28
N GLU A 13 -15.93 -5.62 -11.46
CA GLU A 13 -14.54 -5.26 -11.70
C GLU A 13 -13.63 -6.49 -11.78
N ALA A 14 -13.80 -7.45 -10.87
CA ALA A 14 -13.03 -8.70 -10.89
C ALA A 14 -13.22 -9.47 -12.20
N VAL A 15 -14.45 -9.60 -12.68
CA VAL A 15 -14.76 -10.28 -13.95
C VAL A 15 -14.15 -9.54 -15.14
N VAL A 16 -14.30 -8.21 -15.21
CA VAL A 16 -13.77 -7.40 -16.32
C VAL A 16 -12.25 -7.48 -16.37
N TYR A 17 -11.58 -7.35 -15.22
CA TYR A 17 -10.11 -7.43 -15.18
C TYR A 17 -9.60 -8.86 -15.41
N ALA A 18 -10.31 -9.88 -14.96
CA ALA A 18 -9.94 -11.27 -15.25
C ALA A 18 -10.06 -11.58 -16.75
N ASP A 19 -11.13 -11.14 -17.41
CA ASP A 19 -11.29 -11.29 -18.87
C ASP A 19 -10.19 -10.53 -19.63
N ALA A 20 -9.90 -9.30 -19.24
CA ALA A 20 -8.83 -8.50 -19.85
C ALA A 20 -7.45 -9.17 -19.66
N ALA A 21 -7.16 -9.67 -18.46
CA ALA A 21 -5.91 -10.37 -18.16
C ALA A 21 -5.79 -11.67 -18.97
N ALA A 22 -6.86 -12.47 -19.06
CA ALA A 22 -6.87 -13.70 -19.85
C ALA A 22 -6.60 -13.42 -21.33
N LYS A 23 -7.28 -12.43 -21.91
CA LYS A 23 -7.06 -12.02 -23.30
C LYS A 23 -5.63 -11.55 -23.56
N HIS A 24 -5.08 -10.75 -22.66
CA HIS A 24 -3.70 -10.29 -22.76
C HIS A 24 -2.72 -11.45 -22.65
N SER A 25 -2.91 -12.33 -21.67
CA SER A 25 -2.04 -13.51 -21.47
C SER A 25 -2.05 -14.43 -22.70
N LEU A 26 -3.21 -14.68 -23.31
CA LEU A 26 -3.29 -15.49 -24.53
C LEU A 26 -2.53 -14.88 -25.72
N GLN A 27 -2.43 -13.56 -25.78
CA GLN A 27 -1.71 -12.86 -26.85
C GLN A 27 -0.20 -12.80 -26.61
N THR A 28 0.24 -12.93 -25.37
CA THR A 28 1.63 -12.65 -24.98
C THR A 28 2.38 -13.87 -24.45
N VAL A 29 1.69 -14.94 -24.03
CA VAL A 29 2.32 -16.09 -23.36
C VAL A 29 3.45 -16.70 -24.18
N ASP A 30 3.29 -16.80 -25.49
CA ASP A 30 4.30 -17.38 -26.40
C ASP A 30 5.49 -16.45 -26.64
N GLN A 31 5.41 -15.19 -26.19
CA GLN A 31 6.50 -14.20 -26.30
C GLN A 31 7.48 -14.28 -25.14
N TYR A 32 7.14 -15.01 -24.08
CA TYR A 32 7.93 -15.13 -22.86
C TYR A 32 8.40 -16.57 -22.68
N SER A 33 9.64 -16.72 -22.29
CA SER A 33 10.19 -17.97 -21.79
C SER A 33 10.37 -17.90 -20.28
N TYR A 34 10.35 -19.06 -19.63
CA TYR A 34 10.71 -19.12 -18.23
C TYR A 34 12.19 -18.73 -18.07
N ASN A 35 12.47 -17.89 -17.08
CA ASN A 35 13.83 -17.68 -16.63
C ASN A 35 14.21 -18.85 -15.71
N GLU A 36 15.08 -19.74 -16.18
CA GLU A 36 15.57 -20.89 -15.39
C GLU A 36 16.73 -20.49 -14.47
N ASP A 37 17.37 -19.36 -14.75
CA ASP A 37 18.49 -18.83 -13.95
C ASP A 37 17.95 -17.89 -12.86
N ILE A 38 17.28 -18.47 -11.88
CA ILE A 38 16.81 -17.75 -10.69
C ILE A 38 17.88 -17.95 -9.62
N PRO A 39 18.60 -16.89 -9.21
CA PRO A 39 19.59 -17.02 -8.16
C PRO A 39 18.95 -17.44 -6.85
N GLU A 40 19.66 -18.25 -6.08
CA GLU A 40 19.23 -18.57 -4.72
C GLU A 40 19.15 -17.30 -3.87
N TRP A 41 18.24 -17.32 -2.91
CA TRP A 41 18.12 -16.23 -1.95
C TRP A 41 19.41 -16.13 -1.11
N ASN A 42 20.06 -14.97 -1.17
CA ASN A 42 21.23 -14.69 -0.34
C ASN A 42 20.81 -13.86 0.88
N ASP A 43 20.89 -14.45 2.05
CA ASP A 43 20.63 -13.82 3.36
C ASP A 43 21.91 -13.59 4.17
N GLU A 44 23.09 -13.71 3.54
CA GLU A 44 24.37 -13.51 4.18
C GLU A 44 24.47 -12.10 4.78
N GLY A 45 24.90 -12.03 6.04
CA GLY A 45 24.99 -10.77 6.77
C GLY A 45 23.69 -10.25 7.39
N THR A 46 22.56 -10.93 7.16
CA THR A 46 21.30 -10.61 7.82
C THR A 46 21.14 -11.38 9.13
N ARG A 47 20.34 -10.85 10.05
CA ARG A 47 20.03 -11.48 11.34
C ARG A 47 18.53 -11.57 11.53
N SER A 48 18.09 -12.56 12.29
CA SER A 48 16.70 -12.60 12.76
C SER A 48 16.40 -11.34 13.56
N PRO A 49 15.22 -10.73 13.39
CA PRO A 49 14.85 -9.55 14.18
C PRO A 49 14.92 -9.89 15.67
N GLU A 50 15.83 -9.25 16.38
CA GLU A 50 16.02 -9.47 17.82
C GLU A 50 14.81 -8.97 18.60
N GLU A 51 14.05 -8.01 18.04
CA GLU A 51 12.90 -7.39 18.69
C GLU A 51 11.65 -7.44 17.81
N MET A 52 10.93 -8.56 17.84
CA MET A 52 9.62 -8.72 17.18
C MET A 52 8.58 -7.69 17.67
N VAL A 53 8.79 -7.13 18.86
CA VAL A 53 7.92 -6.07 19.40
C VAL A 53 7.91 -4.82 18.52
N LEU A 54 9.03 -4.46 17.91
CA LEU A 54 9.12 -3.30 17.02
C LEU A 54 8.24 -3.48 15.78
N ILE A 55 8.28 -4.68 15.17
CA ILE A 55 7.46 -5.00 14.01
C ILE A 55 5.98 -4.91 14.37
N THR A 56 5.58 -5.57 15.46
CA THR A 56 4.20 -5.62 15.91
C THR A 56 3.68 -4.23 16.28
N GLN A 57 4.50 -3.41 16.93
CA GLN A 57 4.14 -2.05 17.30
C GLN A 57 3.98 -1.16 16.07
N SER A 58 4.95 -1.19 15.14
CA SER A 58 4.87 -0.43 13.88
C SER A 58 3.64 -0.80 13.06
N MET A 59 3.26 -2.09 12.98
CA MET A 59 2.02 -2.51 12.32
C MET A 59 0.77 -1.87 12.95
N LYS A 60 0.71 -1.81 14.28
CA LYS A 60 -0.40 -1.15 14.99
C LYS A 60 -0.44 0.35 14.72
N GLU A 61 0.72 0.99 14.73
CA GLU A 61 0.83 2.44 14.45
C GLU A 61 0.40 2.78 13.03
N VAL A 62 0.84 2.02 12.03
CA VAL A 62 0.39 2.19 10.63
C VAL A 62 -1.13 2.05 10.54
N ASN A 63 -1.71 1.01 11.13
CA ASN A 63 -3.16 0.82 11.16
C ASN A 63 -3.89 2.00 11.81
N GLN A 64 -3.36 2.49 12.94
CA GLN A 64 -3.92 3.64 13.66
C GLN A 64 -3.85 4.92 12.83
N ILE A 65 -2.70 5.20 12.22
CA ILE A 65 -2.48 6.37 11.35
C ILE A 65 -3.46 6.33 10.18
N MET A 66 -3.53 5.21 9.47
CA MET A 66 -4.39 5.06 8.30
C MET A 66 -5.87 5.18 8.66
N SER A 67 -6.31 4.55 9.74
CA SER A 67 -7.71 4.60 10.17
C SER A 67 -8.11 5.99 10.66
N THR A 68 -7.23 6.67 11.40
CA THR A 68 -7.57 7.95 12.04
C THR A 68 -7.45 9.14 11.09
N TYR A 69 -6.40 9.20 10.29
CA TYR A 69 -6.09 10.38 9.49
C TYR A 69 -6.41 10.20 7.99
N VAL A 70 -6.38 8.98 7.48
CA VAL A 70 -6.56 8.66 6.06
C VAL A 70 -7.88 7.94 5.79
N GLY A 71 -8.72 7.83 6.80
CA GLY A 71 -10.01 7.15 6.75
C GLY A 71 -11.06 7.82 5.83
N ILE A 72 -12.33 7.76 6.23
CA ILE A 72 -13.47 8.19 5.39
C ILE A 72 -13.47 9.70 5.18
N VAL A 73 -13.25 10.48 6.24
CA VAL A 73 -13.24 11.95 6.20
C VAL A 73 -11.80 12.45 6.26
N ARG A 74 -11.35 13.03 5.17
CA ARG A 74 -9.98 13.51 4.99
C ARG A 74 -9.89 15.03 5.03
N SER A 75 -8.68 15.53 5.29
CA SER A 75 -8.29 16.93 5.10
C SER A 75 -6.81 17.02 4.80
N ASP A 76 -6.37 18.10 4.17
CA ASP A 76 -4.95 18.33 3.89
C ASP A 76 -4.12 18.29 5.17
N LEU A 77 -4.64 18.85 6.26
CA LEU A 77 -3.97 18.83 7.57
C LEU A 77 -3.80 17.40 8.13
N ARG A 78 -4.87 16.58 8.04
CA ARG A 78 -4.82 15.18 8.51
C ARG A 78 -3.88 14.35 7.67
N LEU A 79 -3.95 14.48 6.34
CA LEU A 79 -3.10 13.76 5.40
C LEU A 79 -1.62 14.13 5.60
N LYS A 80 -1.31 15.43 5.77
CA LYS A 80 0.06 15.87 6.06
C LYS A 80 0.59 15.28 7.37
N ARG A 81 -0.23 15.27 8.41
CA ARG A 81 0.15 14.67 9.69
C ARG A 81 0.37 13.16 9.59
N ALA A 82 -0.47 12.47 8.82
CA ALA A 82 -0.29 11.05 8.56
C ALA A 82 1.02 10.77 7.81
N TRP A 83 1.29 11.60 6.79
CA TRP A 83 2.52 11.53 6.00
C TRP A 83 3.77 11.64 6.87
N ASP A 84 3.86 12.69 7.68
CA ASP A 84 5.02 12.94 8.53
C ASP A 84 5.30 11.80 9.53
N ARG A 85 4.23 11.14 10.02
CA ARG A 85 4.36 10.00 10.93
C ARG A 85 4.74 8.72 10.20
N LEU A 86 4.15 8.48 9.03
CA LEU A 86 4.45 7.28 8.25
C LEU A 86 5.86 7.31 7.69
N ASP A 87 6.39 8.50 7.39
CA ASP A 87 7.75 8.68 6.90
C ASP A 87 8.79 8.16 7.91
N ILE A 88 8.59 8.43 9.20
CA ILE A 88 9.43 7.89 10.27
C ILE A 88 9.37 6.35 10.28
N ILE A 89 8.16 5.79 10.26
CA ILE A 89 7.96 4.34 10.28
C ILE A 89 8.55 3.69 9.01
N TYR A 90 8.49 4.38 7.88
CA TYR A 90 9.08 3.94 6.62
C TYR A 90 10.60 3.77 6.76
N GLU A 91 11.30 4.80 7.24
CA GLU A 91 12.75 4.77 7.41
C GLU A 91 13.18 3.69 8.43
N GLU A 92 12.49 3.57 9.54
CA GLU A 92 12.73 2.54 10.54
C GLU A 92 12.51 1.13 9.96
N THR A 93 11.43 0.94 9.20
CA THR A 93 11.09 -0.34 8.57
C THR A 93 12.11 -0.73 7.50
N GLU A 94 12.52 0.18 6.63
CA GLU A 94 13.55 -0.07 5.62
C GLU A 94 14.91 -0.37 6.25
N SER A 95 15.26 0.35 7.32
CA SER A 95 16.47 0.07 8.10
C SER A 95 16.44 -1.33 8.73
N LEU A 96 15.31 -1.71 9.32
CA LEU A 96 15.12 -3.02 9.92
C LEU A 96 15.15 -4.14 8.86
N PHE A 97 14.44 -3.94 7.75
CA PHE A 97 14.38 -4.90 6.65
C PHE A 97 15.76 -5.22 6.08
N LYS A 98 16.60 -4.19 5.85
CA LYS A 98 17.96 -4.37 5.32
C LYS A 98 18.89 -5.17 6.24
N ARG A 99 18.60 -5.21 7.53
CA ARG A 99 19.41 -5.89 8.55
C ARG A 99 18.87 -7.25 8.98
N SER A 100 17.67 -7.59 8.53
CA SER A 100 16.96 -8.78 8.97
C SER A 100 16.88 -9.84 7.89
N VAL A 101 16.90 -11.10 8.29
CA VAL A 101 16.46 -12.19 7.41
C VAL A 101 15.00 -11.93 7.06
N ALA A 102 14.65 -12.10 5.79
CA ALA A 102 13.29 -11.94 5.33
C ALA A 102 12.35 -12.91 6.05
N SER A 103 11.53 -12.38 6.94
CA SER A 103 10.44 -13.10 7.59
C SER A 103 9.10 -12.60 7.06
N ARG A 104 8.05 -13.37 7.28
CA ARG A 104 6.69 -12.99 6.90
C ARG A 104 6.31 -11.63 7.52
N GLU A 105 6.59 -11.47 8.78
CA GLU A 105 6.18 -10.32 9.58
C GLU A 105 6.85 -9.02 9.10
N ILE A 106 8.15 -9.05 8.82
CA ILE A 106 8.86 -7.86 8.31
C ILE A 106 8.44 -7.53 6.88
N CYS A 107 8.17 -8.53 6.04
CA CYS A 107 7.65 -8.33 4.71
C CYS A 107 6.23 -7.75 4.73
N GLU A 108 5.34 -8.24 5.61
CA GLU A 108 4.00 -7.71 5.79
C GLU A 108 4.03 -6.25 6.26
N LEU A 109 4.86 -5.93 7.26
CA LEU A 109 5.04 -4.54 7.72
C LEU A 109 5.51 -3.64 6.58
N ARG A 110 6.55 -4.03 5.87
CA ARG A 110 7.09 -3.26 4.74
C ARG A 110 6.05 -3.03 3.65
N ASN A 111 5.30 -4.04 3.30
CA ASN A 111 4.22 -3.94 2.32
C ASN A 111 3.10 -3.01 2.81
N MET A 112 2.72 -3.10 4.07
CA MET A 112 1.70 -2.25 4.68
C MET A 112 2.12 -0.77 4.65
N VAL A 113 3.36 -0.46 4.99
CA VAL A 113 3.91 0.90 4.96
C VAL A 113 3.93 1.44 3.54
N ASN A 114 4.42 0.66 2.56
CA ASN A 114 4.46 1.06 1.16
C ASN A 114 3.06 1.33 0.59
N VAL A 115 2.09 0.46 0.86
CA VAL A 115 0.70 0.64 0.42
C VAL A 115 0.08 1.88 1.08
N GLY A 116 0.31 2.06 2.38
CA GLY A 116 -0.14 3.25 3.11
C GLY A 116 0.41 4.54 2.51
N TYR A 117 1.69 4.55 2.19
CA TYR A 117 2.38 5.67 1.55
C TYR A 117 1.76 6.03 0.19
N LEU A 118 1.54 5.03 -0.67
CA LEU A 118 0.90 5.22 -1.98
C LEU A 118 -0.53 5.76 -1.87
N ILE A 119 -1.31 5.23 -0.92
CA ILE A 119 -2.69 5.69 -0.69
C ILE A 119 -2.70 7.17 -0.24
N MET A 120 -1.82 7.53 0.70
CA MET A 120 -1.73 8.90 1.19
C MET A 120 -1.29 9.87 0.11
N ARG A 121 -0.25 9.52 -0.65
CA ARG A 121 0.25 10.33 -1.76
C ARG A 121 -0.86 10.64 -2.77
N GLN A 122 -1.57 9.61 -3.23
CA GLN A 122 -2.69 9.79 -4.15
C GLN A 122 -3.84 10.61 -3.54
N ALA A 123 -4.11 10.43 -2.24
CA ALA A 123 -5.13 11.21 -1.56
C ALA A 123 -4.75 12.70 -1.41
N MET A 124 -3.46 12.99 -1.19
CA MET A 124 -2.95 14.37 -1.10
C MET A 124 -2.93 15.09 -2.46
N GLU A 125 -2.61 14.35 -3.53
CA GLU A 125 -2.61 14.88 -4.90
C GLU A 125 -4.03 15.20 -5.39
N ARG A 126 -5.05 14.51 -4.87
CA ARG A 126 -6.42 14.62 -5.32
C ARG A 126 -7.18 15.74 -4.62
N LYS A 127 -7.29 16.89 -5.28
CA LYS A 127 -7.95 18.10 -4.78
C LYS A 127 -9.43 18.18 -5.18
N GLU A 128 -10.16 17.09 -5.00
CA GLU A 128 -11.61 16.99 -5.26
C GLU A 128 -12.24 15.95 -4.34
N SER A 129 -13.53 16.09 -4.04
CA SER A 129 -14.33 15.03 -3.44
C SER A 129 -15.09 14.28 -4.52
N ARG A 130 -14.79 12.99 -4.72
CA ARG A 130 -15.42 12.15 -5.74
C ARG A 130 -15.49 10.68 -5.30
N GLY A 131 -16.65 10.07 -5.43
CA GLY A 131 -16.87 8.70 -4.98
C GLY A 131 -16.64 8.56 -3.48
N LEU A 132 -15.85 7.61 -3.05
CA LEU A 132 -15.50 7.39 -1.65
C LEU A 132 -14.36 8.29 -1.14
N HIS A 133 -13.69 9.03 -2.02
CA HIS A 133 -12.73 10.05 -1.62
C HIS A 133 -13.46 11.32 -1.24
N TYR A 134 -13.65 11.53 0.06
CA TYR A 134 -14.23 12.75 0.60
C TYR A 134 -13.18 13.53 1.40
N THR A 135 -13.06 14.81 1.09
CA THR A 135 -12.19 15.74 1.82
C THR A 135 -12.95 17.02 2.17
N ILE A 136 -12.80 17.49 3.40
CA ILE A 136 -13.46 18.69 3.87
C ILE A 136 -12.94 19.98 3.22
N ASP A 137 -11.68 19.93 2.73
CA ASP A 137 -11.07 21.11 2.09
C ASP A 137 -11.52 21.27 0.63
N TYR A 138 -11.99 20.21 0.00
CA TYR A 138 -12.49 20.19 -1.38
C TYR A 138 -13.85 19.47 -1.44
N PRO A 139 -14.92 20.03 -0.84
CA PRO A 139 -16.23 19.39 -0.80
C PRO A 139 -16.85 19.27 -2.19
N HIS A 140 -17.81 18.35 -2.36
CA HIS A 140 -18.58 18.26 -3.59
C HIS A 140 -19.22 19.61 -3.93
N VAL A 141 -18.95 20.12 -5.11
CA VAL A 141 -19.69 21.26 -5.64
C VAL A 141 -21.11 20.78 -5.92
N LYS A 142 -22.11 21.31 -5.22
CA LYS A 142 -23.52 21.08 -5.56
C LYS A 142 -23.74 21.61 -6.98
N LYS A 143 -24.04 20.70 -7.90
CA LYS A 143 -24.54 21.06 -9.24
C LYS A 143 -25.98 21.54 -9.10
#